data_87250ec73ffa68b9b297e3f89e1adbe6
#
_entry.id   87250ec73ffa68b9b297e3f89e1adbe6
#
_cell.length_a   1.000
_cell.length_b   1.000
_cell.length_c   1.000
_cell.angle_alpha   90.00
_cell.angle_beta   90.00
_cell.angle_gamma   90.00
#
_symmetry.space_group_name_H-M   'P 1'
#
loop_
_entity.id
_entity.type
_entity.pdbx_description
1 polymer ?
#
loop_
_entity_poly.entity_id
_entity_poly.type
_entity_poly.pdbx_seq_one_letter_code
_entity_poly.pdbx_strand_id
1 'polypeptide(L)'
;MANLVESPANITDKRSARKAENRIAIVEAAESLILEGGYGALNTEALAERAGVSRRTIFNHFASVDDVLVTRMNQYFNRIFEKCDFTVSGENASMEAEMLSIARKVFMSNTLEEYIAPFVHLLYALEMDSPAKFEEYSHVILERTYDIFLEQYLAAYPDLPYLRVAVFASNLSETIGEGIYYYLTRAEEITAKVSAEAPESIHPEALAIETMR
;
A
#
# COMPACT_ATOMS: atom_id res chain seq x y z
N MET A 1 -25.18 -3.99 -49.66
CA MET A 1 -24.75 -3.43 -48.38
C MET A 1 -24.98 -4.51 -47.34
N ALA A 2 -23.92 -5.17 -46.92
CA ALA A 2 -24.00 -6.24 -45.92
C ALA A 2 -24.03 -5.59 -44.52
N ASN A 3 -25.14 -5.72 -43.80
CA ASN A 3 -25.29 -5.43 -42.41
C ASN A 3 -24.41 -6.43 -41.62
N LEU A 4 -23.23 -5.99 -41.19
CA LEU A 4 -22.40 -6.72 -40.23
C LEU A 4 -23.10 -6.64 -38.88
N VAL A 5 -24.00 -7.56 -38.60
CA VAL A 5 -24.53 -7.78 -37.24
C VAL A 5 -23.38 -8.35 -36.42
N GLU A 6 -22.82 -7.55 -35.50
CA GLU A 6 -21.78 -8.02 -34.60
C GLU A 6 -22.25 -9.28 -33.84
N SER A 7 -21.41 -10.30 -33.79
CA SER A 7 -21.71 -11.55 -33.08
C SER A 7 -21.96 -11.27 -31.58
N PRO A 8 -22.94 -11.94 -30.94
CA PRO A 8 -23.23 -11.79 -29.51
C PRO A 8 -21.99 -11.92 -28.57
N ALA A 9 -21.04 -12.79 -28.92
CA ALA A 9 -19.79 -12.99 -28.21
C ALA A 9 -18.91 -11.75 -28.24
N ASN A 10 -18.83 -11.04 -29.38
CA ASN A 10 -18.04 -9.82 -29.51
C ASN A 10 -18.66 -8.64 -28.75
N ILE A 11 -19.98 -8.56 -28.65
CA ILE A 11 -20.70 -7.53 -27.86
C ILE A 11 -20.48 -7.75 -26.37
N THR A 12 -20.48 -9.00 -25.91
CA THR A 12 -20.24 -9.34 -24.49
C THR A 12 -18.83 -9.01 -24.08
N ASP A 13 -17.84 -9.26 -24.92
CA ASP A 13 -16.43 -8.96 -24.68
C ASP A 13 -16.19 -7.44 -24.62
N LYS A 14 -16.71 -6.68 -25.57
CA LYS A 14 -16.64 -5.20 -25.56
C LYS A 14 -17.31 -4.58 -24.33
N ARG A 15 -18.43 -5.13 -23.88
CA ARG A 15 -19.13 -4.65 -22.68
C ARG A 15 -18.35 -4.94 -21.41
N SER A 16 -17.73 -6.10 -21.34
CA SER A 16 -16.87 -6.50 -20.23
C SER A 16 -15.61 -5.64 -20.16
N ALA A 17 -14.95 -5.42 -21.31
CA ALA A 17 -13.79 -4.53 -21.41
C ALA A 17 -14.12 -3.10 -20.94
N ARG A 18 -15.21 -2.51 -21.44
CA ARG A 18 -15.65 -1.17 -20.99
C ARG A 18 -16.00 -1.11 -19.52
N LYS A 19 -16.54 -2.19 -18.96
CA LYS A 19 -16.80 -2.27 -17.51
C LYS A 19 -15.49 -2.24 -16.72
N ALA A 20 -14.47 -2.98 -17.17
CA ALA A 20 -13.14 -2.96 -16.54
C ALA A 20 -12.47 -1.58 -16.65
N GLU A 21 -12.50 -0.95 -17.82
CA GLU A 21 -11.96 0.40 -18.05
C GLU A 21 -12.61 1.44 -17.13
N ASN A 22 -13.95 1.45 -17.04
CA ASN A 22 -14.65 2.36 -16.15
C ASN A 22 -14.24 2.14 -14.68
N ARG A 23 -14.07 0.87 -14.24
CA ARG A 23 -13.66 0.57 -12.88
C ARG A 23 -12.26 1.12 -12.57
N ILE A 24 -11.32 0.98 -13.51
CA ILE A 24 -9.97 1.52 -13.40
C ILE A 24 -10.03 3.04 -13.32
N ALA A 25 -10.71 3.70 -14.26
CA ALA A 25 -10.83 5.16 -14.30
C ALA A 25 -11.44 5.74 -13.01
N ILE A 26 -12.44 5.08 -12.42
CA ILE A 26 -13.04 5.51 -11.15
C ILE A 26 -12.02 5.44 -10.00
N VAL A 27 -11.25 4.36 -9.92
CA VAL A 27 -10.25 4.16 -8.85
C VAL A 27 -9.09 5.16 -8.97
N GLU A 28 -8.59 5.40 -10.18
CA GLU A 28 -7.55 6.39 -10.46
C GLU A 28 -8.01 7.83 -10.19
N ALA A 29 -9.26 8.14 -10.53
CA ALA A 29 -9.87 9.43 -10.23
C ALA A 29 -9.99 9.69 -8.72
N ALA A 30 -10.36 8.68 -7.94
CA ALA A 30 -10.45 8.79 -6.50
C ALA A 30 -9.09 9.11 -5.86
N GLU A 31 -8.05 8.40 -6.26
CA GLU A 31 -6.68 8.67 -5.82
C GLU A 31 -6.25 10.10 -6.15
N SER A 32 -6.41 10.52 -7.41
CA SER A 32 -6.06 11.85 -7.86
C SER A 32 -6.75 12.94 -7.05
N LEU A 33 -8.05 12.78 -6.76
CA LEU A 33 -8.81 13.72 -5.93
C LEU A 33 -8.26 13.84 -4.51
N ILE A 34 -7.91 12.71 -3.89
CA ILE A 34 -7.36 12.68 -2.52
C ILE A 34 -5.98 13.32 -2.48
N LEU A 35 -5.10 12.99 -3.43
CA LEU A 35 -3.74 13.54 -3.47
C LEU A 35 -3.71 15.04 -3.77
N GLU A 36 -4.70 15.57 -4.53
CA GLU A 36 -4.79 16.99 -4.87
C GLU A 36 -5.50 17.84 -3.83
N GLY A 37 -6.53 17.30 -3.18
CA GLY A 37 -7.44 18.09 -2.34
C GLY A 37 -7.79 17.45 -0.99
N GLY A 38 -7.08 16.39 -0.59
CA GLY A 38 -7.35 15.64 0.62
C GLY A 38 -8.57 14.72 0.51
N TYR A 39 -8.84 13.98 1.59
CA TYR A 39 -9.99 13.06 1.63
C TYR A 39 -11.34 13.79 1.45
N GLY A 40 -11.45 15.02 1.94
CA GLY A 40 -12.65 15.84 1.79
C GLY A 40 -13.02 16.17 0.34
N ALA A 41 -12.07 16.11 -0.60
CA ALA A 41 -12.33 16.29 -2.02
C ALA A 41 -13.02 15.07 -2.67
N LEU A 42 -12.96 13.91 -2.02
CA LEU A 42 -13.54 12.67 -2.53
C LEU A 42 -15.04 12.61 -2.28
N ASN A 43 -15.84 13.02 -3.28
CA ASN A 43 -17.28 12.90 -3.28
C ASN A 43 -17.80 12.39 -4.63
N THR A 44 -19.06 11.99 -4.69
CA THR A 44 -19.65 11.34 -5.87
C THR A 44 -19.62 12.24 -7.11
N GLU A 45 -19.82 13.55 -6.95
CA GLU A 45 -19.84 14.53 -8.02
C GLU A 45 -18.47 14.71 -8.64
N ALA A 46 -17.49 15.02 -7.81
CA ALA A 46 -16.09 15.20 -8.23
C ALA A 46 -15.53 13.91 -8.85
N LEU A 47 -15.87 12.77 -8.25
CA LEU A 47 -15.45 11.45 -8.75
C LEU A 47 -16.06 11.15 -10.14
N ALA A 48 -17.36 11.44 -10.35
CA ALA A 48 -18.02 11.22 -11.63
C ALA A 48 -17.43 12.12 -12.73
N GLU A 49 -17.16 13.38 -12.41
CA GLU A 49 -16.55 14.35 -13.32
C GLU A 49 -15.12 13.93 -13.67
N ARG A 50 -14.29 13.64 -12.68
CA ARG A 50 -12.89 13.27 -12.87
C ARG A 50 -12.72 11.96 -13.64
N ALA A 51 -13.56 10.95 -13.36
CA ALA A 51 -13.54 9.65 -14.04
C ALA A 51 -14.22 9.67 -15.43
N GLY A 52 -14.90 10.76 -15.80
CA GLY A 52 -15.64 10.85 -17.05
C GLY A 52 -16.82 9.89 -17.14
N VAL A 53 -17.45 9.56 -16.02
CA VAL A 53 -18.57 8.61 -15.95
C VAL A 53 -19.78 9.22 -15.24
N SER A 54 -20.95 8.59 -15.38
CA SER A 54 -22.12 8.99 -14.60
C SER A 54 -22.04 8.51 -13.14
N ARG A 55 -22.72 9.21 -12.21
CA ARG A 55 -22.89 8.75 -10.81
C ARG A 55 -23.47 7.32 -10.77
N ARG A 56 -24.44 7.01 -11.63
CA ARG A 56 -25.02 5.67 -11.76
C ARG A 56 -23.96 4.63 -12.14
N THR A 57 -23.00 5.01 -12.98
CA THR A 57 -21.87 4.12 -13.35
C THR A 57 -21.01 3.83 -12.14
N ILE A 58 -20.71 4.82 -11.29
CA ILE A 58 -19.96 4.60 -10.04
C ILE A 58 -20.69 3.58 -9.17
N PHE A 59 -21.97 3.79 -8.88
CA PHE A 59 -22.74 2.88 -8.01
C PHE A 59 -23.06 1.51 -8.62
N ASN A 60 -22.88 1.34 -9.94
CA ASN A 60 -22.87 0.01 -10.58
C ASN A 60 -21.57 -0.79 -10.35
N HIS A 61 -20.50 -0.13 -9.92
CA HIS A 61 -19.19 -0.73 -9.68
C HIS A 61 -18.80 -0.81 -8.19
N PHE A 62 -19.30 0.13 -7.38
CA PHE A 62 -18.93 0.31 -5.98
C PHE A 62 -20.19 0.64 -5.16
N ALA A 63 -20.28 0.10 -3.96
CA ALA A 63 -21.44 0.37 -3.09
C ALA A 63 -21.39 1.80 -2.51
N SER A 64 -20.19 2.33 -2.31
CA SER A 64 -19.95 3.69 -1.80
C SER A 64 -18.69 4.30 -2.43
N VAL A 65 -18.48 5.58 -2.16
CA VAL A 65 -17.24 6.27 -2.53
C VAL A 65 -16.06 5.73 -1.69
N ASP A 66 -16.30 5.38 -0.44
CA ASP A 66 -15.30 4.73 0.42
C ASP A 66 -14.83 3.40 -0.14
N ASP A 67 -15.73 2.59 -0.75
CA ASP A 67 -15.34 1.33 -1.39
C ASP A 67 -14.36 1.53 -2.55
N VAL A 68 -14.42 2.68 -3.22
CA VAL A 68 -13.44 3.02 -4.27
C VAL A 68 -12.07 3.19 -3.66
N LEU A 69 -11.96 3.94 -2.56
CA LEU A 69 -10.71 4.15 -1.84
C LEU A 69 -10.16 2.84 -1.29
N VAL A 70 -10.99 2.05 -0.60
CA VAL A 70 -10.59 0.72 -0.10
C VAL A 70 -10.06 -0.16 -1.23
N THR A 71 -10.70 -0.10 -2.41
CA THR A 71 -10.21 -0.83 -3.58
C THR A 71 -8.81 -0.38 -3.99
N ARG A 72 -8.53 0.95 -4.00
CA ARG A 72 -7.22 1.48 -4.34
C ARG A 72 -6.16 1.06 -3.32
N MET A 73 -6.46 1.19 -2.05
CA MET A 73 -5.56 0.79 -0.97
C MET A 73 -5.23 -0.71 -1.05
N ASN A 74 -6.24 -1.55 -1.29
CA ASN A 74 -6.02 -2.99 -1.49
C ASN A 74 -5.17 -3.30 -2.73
N GLN A 75 -5.30 -2.54 -3.82
CA GLN A 75 -4.44 -2.69 -5.00
C GLN A 75 -2.98 -2.39 -4.67
N TYR A 76 -2.70 -1.30 -3.95
CA TYR A 76 -1.35 -1.00 -3.50
C TYR A 76 -0.81 -2.05 -2.53
N PHE A 77 -1.58 -2.43 -1.53
CA PHE A 77 -1.19 -3.47 -0.59
C PHE A 77 -0.79 -4.77 -1.30
N ASN A 78 -1.64 -5.26 -2.22
CA ASN A 78 -1.35 -6.47 -2.98
C ASN A 78 -0.09 -6.30 -3.85
N ARG A 79 0.07 -5.14 -4.50
CA ARG A 79 1.26 -4.84 -5.31
C ARG A 79 2.55 -4.82 -4.49
N ILE A 80 2.50 -4.24 -3.30
CA ILE A 80 3.64 -4.24 -2.36
C ILE A 80 4.06 -5.69 -2.07
N PHE A 81 3.11 -6.56 -1.71
CA PHE A 81 3.41 -7.96 -1.41
C PHE A 81 3.75 -8.82 -2.64
N GLU A 82 3.31 -8.45 -3.84
CA GLU A 82 3.72 -9.09 -5.09
C GLU A 82 5.14 -8.69 -5.55
N LYS A 83 5.56 -7.48 -5.25
CA LYS A 83 6.79 -6.88 -5.79
C LYS A 83 7.93 -6.81 -4.80
N CYS A 84 7.65 -6.63 -3.51
CA CYS A 84 8.64 -6.74 -2.47
C CYS A 84 8.88 -8.21 -2.12
N ASP A 85 10.14 -8.59 -2.00
CA ASP A 85 10.51 -9.91 -1.49
C ASP A 85 10.44 -9.91 0.04
N PHE A 86 9.25 -10.20 0.57
CA PHE A 86 9.00 -10.40 2.00
C PHE A 86 9.18 -11.86 2.44
N THR A 87 9.80 -12.71 1.61
CA THR A 87 9.96 -14.12 1.91
C THR A 87 10.84 -14.33 3.15
N VAL A 88 10.30 -15.03 4.13
CA VAL A 88 11.02 -15.52 5.30
C VAL A 88 11.66 -16.87 4.94
N SER A 89 12.98 -16.87 4.72
CA SER A 89 13.68 -18.06 4.24
C SER A 89 13.94 -19.09 5.32
N GLY A 90 14.09 -18.65 6.58
CA GLY A 90 14.58 -19.47 7.69
C GLY A 90 16.06 -19.81 7.63
N GLU A 91 16.78 -19.29 6.65
CA GLU A 91 18.21 -19.53 6.44
C GLU A 91 19.10 -18.62 7.28
N ASN A 92 18.55 -17.52 7.79
CA ASN A 92 19.28 -16.58 8.63
C ASN A 92 19.45 -17.10 10.07
N ALA A 93 20.47 -16.62 10.76
CA ALA A 93 20.84 -17.07 12.10
C ALA A 93 19.77 -16.84 13.17
N SER A 94 18.84 -15.89 12.94
CA SER A 94 17.73 -15.59 13.86
C SER A 94 16.59 -14.88 13.12
N MET A 95 15.43 -14.80 13.77
CA MET A 95 14.28 -14.05 13.25
C MET A 95 14.62 -12.55 13.05
N GLU A 96 15.44 -11.98 13.91
CA GLU A 96 15.87 -10.59 13.82
C GLU A 96 16.81 -10.37 12.60
N ALA A 97 17.70 -11.32 12.32
CA ALA A 97 18.55 -11.26 11.13
C ALA A 97 17.74 -11.43 9.84
N GLU A 98 16.70 -12.27 9.85
CA GLU A 98 15.75 -12.41 8.76
C GLU A 98 14.99 -11.08 8.51
N MET A 99 14.49 -10.45 9.58
CA MET A 99 13.81 -9.16 9.50
C MET A 99 14.69 -8.08 8.86
N LEU A 100 15.95 -7.97 9.31
CA LEU A 100 16.90 -7.00 8.73
C LEU A 100 17.20 -7.28 7.26
N SER A 101 17.25 -8.56 6.86
CA SER A 101 17.41 -8.96 5.46
C SER A 101 16.21 -8.50 4.62
N ILE A 102 14.99 -8.74 5.09
CA ILE A 102 13.76 -8.31 4.43
C ILE A 102 13.68 -6.79 4.34
N ALA A 103 13.89 -6.09 5.46
CA ALA A 103 13.90 -4.62 5.49
C ALA A 103 14.89 -4.04 4.48
N ARG A 104 16.11 -4.57 4.43
CA ARG A 104 17.12 -4.14 3.45
C ARG A 104 16.65 -4.32 2.01
N LYS A 105 16.06 -5.47 1.67
CA LYS A 105 15.53 -5.73 0.32
C LYS A 105 14.46 -4.70 -0.06
N VAL A 106 13.53 -4.38 0.85
CA VAL A 106 12.46 -3.41 0.63
C VAL A 106 13.04 -2.01 0.41
N PHE A 107 13.92 -1.53 1.29
CA PHE A 107 14.49 -0.19 1.20
C PHE A 107 15.45 0.01 0.02
N MET A 108 16.10 -1.07 -0.46
CA MET A 108 17.00 -1.02 -1.62
C MET A 108 16.28 -1.25 -2.96
N SER A 109 14.99 -1.52 -2.95
CA SER A 109 14.21 -1.75 -4.16
C SER A 109 13.51 -0.48 -4.64
N ASN A 110 13.28 -0.36 -5.96
CA ASN A 110 12.44 0.71 -6.53
C ASN A 110 10.97 0.60 -6.09
N THR A 111 10.61 -0.46 -5.38
CA THR A 111 9.25 -0.72 -4.89
C THR A 111 8.83 0.32 -3.86
N LEU A 112 9.79 0.89 -3.11
CA LEU A 112 9.52 1.96 -2.15
C LEU A 112 8.88 3.18 -2.86
N GLU A 113 9.46 3.65 -3.95
CA GLU A 113 8.95 4.82 -4.67
C GLU A 113 7.71 4.50 -5.51
N GLU A 114 7.67 3.31 -6.12
CA GLU A 114 6.63 2.98 -7.10
C GLU A 114 5.30 2.55 -6.44
N TYR A 115 5.35 1.87 -5.29
CA TYR A 115 4.16 1.29 -4.67
C TYR A 115 3.95 1.72 -3.21
N ILE A 116 5.01 1.80 -2.42
CA ILE A 116 4.89 2.09 -0.98
C ILE A 116 4.63 3.57 -0.76
N ALA A 117 5.38 4.47 -1.40
CA ALA A 117 5.20 5.90 -1.22
C ALA A 117 3.80 6.40 -1.62
N PRO A 118 3.22 6.04 -2.78
CA PRO A 118 1.85 6.43 -3.11
C PRO A 118 0.83 5.90 -2.09
N PHE A 119 1.01 4.68 -1.61
CA PHE A 119 0.14 4.09 -0.59
C PHE A 119 0.19 4.86 0.74
N VAL A 120 1.39 5.20 1.21
CA VAL A 120 1.58 5.98 2.44
C VAL A 120 1.06 7.40 2.28
N HIS A 121 1.19 8.04 1.11
CA HIS A 121 0.61 9.35 0.86
C HIS A 121 -0.92 9.34 0.95
N LEU A 122 -1.58 8.28 0.49
CA LEU A 122 -3.02 8.13 0.67
C LEU A 122 -3.40 7.97 2.15
N LEU A 123 -2.64 7.17 2.92
CA LEU A 123 -2.83 7.03 4.36
C LEU A 123 -2.64 8.36 5.09
N TYR A 124 -1.60 9.12 4.74
CA TYR A 124 -1.33 10.43 5.32
C TYR A 124 -2.46 11.43 5.04
N ALA A 125 -2.98 11.46 3.80
CA ALA A 125 -4.13 12.31 3.48
C ALA A 125 -5.37 11.94 4.30
N LEU A 126 -5.58 10.64 4.57
CA LEU A 126 -6.65 10.19 5.47
C LEU A 126 -6.42 10.61 6.92
N GLU A 127 -5.20 10.48 7.43
CA GLU A 127 -4.86 10.90 8.81
C GLU A 127 -5.18 12.37 9.04
N MET A 128 -4.83 13.23 8.07
CA MET A 128 -5.04 14.67 8.18
C MET A 128 -6.52 15.07 8.13
N ASP A 129 -7.30 14.44 7.28
CA ASP A 129 -8.69 14.86 7.00
C ASP A 129 -9.75 14.00 7.69
N SER A 130 -9.43 12.76 8.01
CA SER A 130 -10.37 11.79 8.60
C SER A 130 -9.65 10.78 9.49
N PRO A 131 -9.16 11.19 10.69
CA PRO A 131 -8.42 10.31 11.60
C PRO A 131 -9.11 8.99 11.93
N ALA A 132 -10.45 9.00 12.05
CA ALA A 132 -11.21 7.78 12.33
C ALA A 132 -11.14 6.77 11.16
N LYS A 133 -11.13 7.25 9.92
CA LYS A 133 -10.94 6.39 8.74
C LYS A 133 -9.51 5.90 8.64
N PHE A 134 -8.55 6.75 8.95
CA PHE A 134 -7.15 6.34 9.01
C PHE A 134 -6.95 5.21 10.03
N GLU A 135 -7.49 5.33 11.24
CA GLU A 135 -7.42 4.29 12.27
C GLU A 135 -8.06 2.98 11.80
N GLU A 136 -9.26 3.04 11.19
CA GLU A 136 -9.96 1.87 10.63
C GLU A 136 -9.10 1.14 9.60
N TYR A 137 -8.54 1.87 8.61
CA TYR A 137 -7.77 1.25 7.52
C TYR A 137 -6.39 0.79 7.98
N SER A 138 -5.72 1.55 8.83
CA SER A 138 -4.41 1.16 9.38
C SER A 138 -4.51 -0.14 10.16
N HIS A 139 -5.56 -0.31 10.95
CA HIS A 139 -5.80 -1.54 11.70
C HIS A 139 -5.94 -2.76 10.76
N VAL A 140 -6.74 -2.65 9.71
CA VAL A 140 -6.92 -3.73 8.71
C VAL A 140 -5.59 -4.06 8.01
N ILE A 141 -4.79 -3.05 7.69
CA ILE A 141 -3.50 -3.23 7.03
C ILE A 141 -2.51 -3.96 7.96
N LEU A 142 -2.43 -3.52 9.21
CA LEU A 142 -1.56 -4.13 10.23
C LEU A 142 -1.95 -5.58 10.50
N GLU A 143 -3.25 -5.88 10.64
CA GLU A 143 -3.76 -7.23 10.83
C GLU A 143 -3.37 -8.15 9.66
N ARG A 144 -3.60 -7.71 8.42
CA ARG A 144 -3.22 -8.49 7.24
C ARG A 144 -1.70 -8.70 7.14
N THR A 145 -0.92 -7.68 7.48
CA THR A 145 0.55 -7.77 7.48
C THR A 145 1.03 -8.75 8.54
N TYR A 146 0.45 -8.69 9.73
CA TYR A 146 0.70 -9.63 10.81
C TYR A 146 0.41 -11.08 10.39
N ASP A 147 -0.75 -11.34 9.79
CA ASP A 147 -1.12 -12.69 9.36
C ASP A 147 -0.13 -13.26 8.35
N ILE A 148 0.29 -12.45 7.36
CA ILE A 148 1.27 -12.86 6.36
C ILE A 148 2.62 -13.21 7.00
N PHE A 149 3.11 -12.37 7.89
CA PHE A 149 4.38 -12.63 8.56
C PHE A 149 4.28 -13.80 9.55
N LEU A 150 3.20 -13.88 10.32
CA LEU A 150 3.00 -14.99 11.25
C LEU A 150 3.04 -16.34 10.54
N GLU A 151 2.32 -16.48 9.43
CA GLU A 151 2.31 -17.72 8.64
C GLU A 151 3.70 -18.08 8.13
N GLN A 152 4.43 -17.13 7.56
CA GLN A 152 5.77 -17.37 7.04
C GLN A 152 6.80 -17.70 8.12
N TYR A 153 6.79 -16.98 9.25
CA TYR A 153 7.72 -17.25 10.36
C TYR A 153 7.42 -18.59 11.05
N LEU A 154 6.16 -18.99 11.19
CA LEU A 154 5.81 -20.31 11.72
C LEU A 154 6.30 -21.43 10.79
N ALA A 155 6.20 -21.23 9.49
CA ALA A 155 6.70 -22.19 8.51
C ALA A 155 8.24 -22.28 8.50
N ALA A 156 8.92 -21.15 8.62
CA ALA A 156 10.39 -21.07 8.57
C ALA A 156 11.06 -21.51 9.89
N TYR A 157 10.39 -21.35 11.03
CA TYR A 157 10.92 -21.67 12.36
C TYR A 157 9.98 -22.59 13.15
N PRO A 158 9.73 -23.83 12.69
CA PRO A 158 8.72 -24.73 13.26
C PRO A 158 9.03 -25.20 14.71
N ASP A 159 10.30 -25.12 15.11
CA ASP A 159 10.73 -25.53 16.45
C ASP A 159 10.56 -24.42 17.51
N LEU A 160 10.22 -23.21 17.11
CA LEU A 160 10.01 -22.11 18.05
C LEU A 160 8.59 -22.14 18.66
N PRO A 161 8.44 -21.74 19.93
CA PRO A 161 7.14 -21.62 20.56
C PRO A 161 6.25 -20.62 19.80
N TYR A 162 4.99 -20.99 19.51
CA TYR A 162 4.02 -20.17 18.82
C TYR A 162 3.97 -18.72 19.35
N LEU A 163 3.88 -18.55 20.68
CA LEU A 163 3.80 -17.23 21.30
C LEU A 163 5.01 -16.35 20.97
N ARG A 164 6.21 -16.93 20.90
CA ARG A 164 7.42 -16.20 20.54
C ARG A 164 7.36 -15.68 19.13
N VAL A 165 6.92 -16.51 18.19
CA VAL A 165 6.76 -16.14 16.78
C VAL A 165 5.64 -15.12 16.62
N ALA A 166 4.51 -15.30 17.29
CA ALA A 166 3.37 -14.38 17.23
C ALA A 166 3.72 -12.97 17.73
N VAL A 167 4.39 -12.87 18.89
CA VAL A 167 4.85 -11.58 19.43
C VAL A 167 5.88 -10.93 18.47
N PHE A 168 6.77 -11.72 17.90
CA PHE A 168 7.74 -11.19 16.94
C PHE A 168 7.08 -10.68 15.66
N ALA A 169 6.14 -11.43 15.08
CA ALA A 169 5.39 -11.04 13.89
C ALA A 169 4.56 -9.77 14.12
N SER A 170 3.94 -9.62 15.32
CA SER A 170 3.22 -8.41 15.70
C SER A 170 4.13 -7.19 15.74
N ASN A 171 5.24 -7.29 16.47
CA ASN A 171 6.21 -6.20 16.57
C ASN A 171 6.81 -5.83 15.20
N LEU A 172 7.06 -6.83 14.35
CA LEU A 172 7.58 -6.62 13.01
C LEU A 172 6.59 -5.84 12.14
N SER A 173 5.31 -6.22 12.17
CA SER A 173 4.27 -5.56 11.39
C SER A 173 4.11 -4.09 11.78
N GLU A 174 4.09 -3.81 13.07
CA GLU A 174 4.05 -2.44 13.59
C GLU A 174 5.32 -1.66 13.22
N THR A 175 6.51 -2.24 13.44
CA THR A 175 7.79 -1.58 13.16
C THR A 175 7.94 -1.23 11.68
N ILE A 176 7.57 -2.15 10.78
CA ILE A 176 7.64 -1.89 9.33
C ILE A 176 6.61 -0.80 8.94
N GLY A 177 5.37 -0.92 9.42
CA GLY A 177 4.31 0.04 9.12
C GLY A 177 4.67 1.44 9.60
N GLU A 178 4.98 1.59 10.86
CA GLU A 178 5.37 2.86 11.48
C GLU A 178 6.68 3.41 10.90
N GLY A 179 7.69 2.55 10.71
CA GLY A 179 8.99 2.96 10.18
C GLY A 179 8.89 3.51 8.76
N ILE A 180 8.17 2.84 7.87
CA ILE A 180 7.96 3.31 6.49
C ILE A 180 7.11 4.57 6.48
N TYR A 181 6.02 4.60 7.26
CA TYR A 181 5.16 5.76 7.38
C TYR A 181 5.93 6.99 7.87
N TYR A 182 6.68 6.85 8.96
CA TYR A 182 7.50 7.91 9.53
C TYR A 182 8.56 8.40 8.55
N TYR A 183 9.26 7.48 7.88
CA TYR A 183 10.28 7.82 6.89
C TYR A 183 9.71 8.64 5.73
N LEU A 184 8.58 8.23 5.16
CA LEU A 184 7.99 8.89 3.99
C LEU A 184 7.31 10.22 4.33
N THR A 185 6.70 10.34 5.52
CA THR A 185 6.02 11.58 5.93
C THR A 185 6.96 12.61 6.52
N ARG A 186 8.14 12.21 7.01
CA ARG A 186 9.13 13.08 7.68
C ARG A 186 10.53 12.99 7.06
N ALA A 187 10.63 12.53 5.83
CA ALA A 187 11.93 12.34 5.17
C ALA A 187 12.79 13.62 5.14
N GLU A 188 12.18 14.78 4.90
CA GLU A 188 12.90 16.07 4.91
C GLU A 188 13.41 16.43 6.32
N GLU A 189 12.62 16.20 7.37
CA GLU A 189 13.00 16.45 8.77
C GLU A 189 14.13 15.51 9.19
N ILE A 190 14.04 14.25 8.83
CA ILE A 190 15.05 13.23 9.12
C ILE A 190 16.34 13.58 8.40
N THR A 191 16.27 13.90 7.10
CA THR A 191 17.43 14.27 6.29
C THR A 191 18.10 15.52 6.84
N ALA A 192 17.33 16.54 7.26
CA ALA A 192 17.87 17.75 7.87
C ALA A 192 18.58 17.47 9.20
N LYS A 193 18.00 16.65 10.07
CA LYS A 193 18.61 16.27 11.37
C LYS A 193 19.91 15.49 11.18
N VAL A 194 19.88 14.54 10.26
CA VAL A 194 21.05 13.69 10.00
C VAL A 194 22.17 14.47 9.32
N SER A 195 21.85 15.35 8.37
CA SER A 195 22.85 16.22 7.74
C SER A 195 23.48 17.19 8.75
N ALA A 196 22.75 17.52 9.82
CA ALA A 196 23.30 18.35 10.92
C ALA A 196 24.21 17.58 11.88
N GLU A 197 24.02 16.27 12.02
CA GLU A 197 24.73 15.41 12.97
C GLU A 197 25.85 14.56 12.33
N ALA A 198 25.82 14.36 11.02
CA ALA A 198 26.77 13.49 10.32
C ALA A 198 27.97 14.25 9.75
N PRO A 199 29.19 13.78 9.95
CA PRO A 199 30.34 14.20 9.14
C PRO A 199 30.14 13.75 7.68
N GLU A 200 30.69 14.50 6.74
CA GLU A 200 30.50 14.50 5.26
C GLU A 200 30.55 13.12 4.51
N SER A 201 30.50 11.99 5.19
CA SER A 201 30.76 10.66 4.60
C SER A 201 29.61 9.65 4.68
N ILE A 202 28.41 10.01 5.13
CA ILE A 202 27.30 9.04 5.23
C ILE A 202 26.33 9.25 4.05
N HIS A 203 26.33 8.30 3.11
CA HIS A 203 25.34 8.19 2.05
C HIS A 203 23.92 8.01 2.64
N PRO A 204 22.85 8.59 2.04
CA PRO A 204 21.47 8.42 2.49
C PRO A 204 21.02 6.96 2.69
N GLU A 205 21.63 6.03 1.94
CA GLU A 205 21.40 4.59 2.02
C GLU A 205 21.84 3.95 3.35
N ALA A 206 22.84 4.52 4.03
CA ALA A 206 23.31 4.03 5.32
C ALA A 206 22.39 4.45 6.48
N LEU A 207 21.64 5.54 6.30
CA LEU A 207 20.78 6.15 7.28
C LEU A 207 19.50 5.37 7.56
N ALA A 208 18.89 4.79 6.53
CA ALA A 208 17.70 3.95 6.68
C ALA A 208 17.96 2.75 7.62
N ILE A 209 19.22 2.29 7.71
CA ILE A 209 19.63 1.15 8.53
C ILE A 209 19.95 1.57 9.98
N GLU A 210 20.43 2.79 10.21
CA GLU A 210 20.73 3.28 11.58
C GLU A 210 19.49 3.74 12.37
N THR A 211 18.45 4.20 11.68
CA THR A 211 17.17 4.56 12.31
C THR A 211 16.39 3.33 12.80
N MET A 212 16.78 2.12 12.36
CA MET A 212 16.21 0.84 12.81
C MET A 212 17.04 0.14 13.90
N ARG A 213 18.08 0.78 14.44
CA ARG A 213 18.86 0.31 15.62
C ARG A 213 18.44 1.03 16.89
#